data_0cc7ac705d882300062ec3096505ba8a
#
_entry.id   0cc7ac705d882300062ec3096505ba8a
#
_cell.length_a   1.000
_cell.length_b   1.000
_cell.length_c   1.000
_cell.angle_alpha   90.00
_cell.angle_beta   90.00
_cell.angle_gamma   90.00
#
_symmetry.space_group_name_H-M   'P 1'
#
loop_
_entity.id
_entity.type
_entity.pdbx_description
1 polymer ?
#
loop_
_entity_poly.entity_id
_entity_poly.type
_entity_poly.pdbx_seq_one_letter_code
_entity_poly.pdbx_strand_id
1 'polypeptide(L)'
;FAVSSKDIVRNENLYSKSTYTMQKYALKRYKIKQMFIFTLTKIAICYKILISVIFERIVVTMGLTLTEKILKAHLVDGEFVKGQEIGIRIDQTLTQDATGTMAYLEYEAMGVPRVRTEKSVAYIDHNTLQSGFENADDHRFIGSVCKKHGIYFSRPGNGICHQVHLERFGIPGKTLIGSDSHTPTGGGIGMIAIGAGGLDVAVAMGGGAYYI
;
A
#
# COMPACT_ATOMS: atom_id res chain seq x y z
N PHE A 1 -89.45 -5.15 40.46
CA PHE A 1 -88.30 -4.39 40.99
C PHE A 1 -87.94 -3.35 39.95
N ALA A 2 -88.31 -2.09 40.18
CA ALA A 2 -87.98 -0.99 39.32
C ALA A 2 -86.62 -0.44 39.74
N VAL A 3 -85.60 -0.58 38.89
CA VAL A 3 -84.27 0.03 39.05
C VAL A 3 -84.48 1.53 38.86
N SER A 4 -84.10 2.34 39.86
CA SER A 4 -84.26 3.80 39.84
C SER A 4 -83.34 4.41 38.72
N SER A 5 -83.87 5.35 37.93
CA SER A 5 -83.12 6.12 36.95
C SER A 5 -81.84 6.78 37.48
N LYS A 6 -81.79 7.06 38.82
CA LYS A 6 -80.58 7.57 39.50
C LYS A 6 -79.46 6.56 39.60
N ASP A 7 -79.79 5.24 39.68
CA ASP A 7 -78.75 4.18 39.75
C ASP A 7 -78.15 3.89 38.39
N ILE A 8 -78.89 4.04 37.30
CA ILE A 8 -78.40 3.91 35.92
C ILE A 8 -77.39 5.04 35.60
N VAL A 9 -77.74 6.26 35.88
CA VAL A 9 -76.88 7.45 35.67
C VAL A 9 -75.61 7.41 36.56
N ARG A 10 -75.72 6.82 37.77
CA ARG A 10 -74.54 6.68 38.64
C ARG A 10 -73.59 5.62 38.17
N ASN A 11 -74.09 4.51 37.57
CA ASN A 11 -73.28 3.46 36.98
C ASN A 11 -72.58 3.94 35.69
N GLU A 12 -73.29 4.68 34.83
CA GLU A 12 -72.66 5.24 33.60
C GLU A 12 -71.51 6.19 33.91
N ASN A 13 -71.66 7.03 34.92
CA ASN A 13 -70.61 7.93 35.38
C ASN A 13 -69.38 7.20 36.00
N LEU A 14 -69.60 6.08 36.67
CA LEU A 14 -68.55 5.25 37.23
C LEU A 14 -67.80 4.51 36.12
N TYR A 15 -68.49 3.98 35.10
CA TYR A 15 -67.85 3.37 33.94
C TYR A 15 -67.07 4.38 33.11
N SER A 16 -67.58 5.57 32.86
CA SER A 16 -66.86 6.63 32.11
C SER A 16 -65.61 7.10 32.83
N LYS A 17 -65.63 7.25 34.15
CA LYS A 17 -64.43 7.60 34.95
C LYS A 17 -63.41 6.48 34.96
N SER A 18 -63.82 5.19 34.99
CA SER A 18 -62.91 4.05 34.98
C SER A 18 -62.21 3.93 33.63
N THR A 19 -62.94 4.06 32.51
CA THR A 19 -62.38 4.02 31.17
C THR A 19 -61.44 5.18 30.91
N TYR A 20 -61.76 6.41 31.35
CA TYR A 20 -60.87 7.56 31.25
C TYR A 20 -59.56 7.38 32.04
N THR A 21 -59.65 6.78 33.21
CA THR A 21 -58.50 6.49 34.05
C THR A 21 -57.60 5.46 33.41
N MET A 22 -58.14 4.39 32.86
CA MET A 22 -57.40 3.33 32.15
C MET A 22 -56.73 3.84 30.90
N GLN A 23 -57.39 4.70 30.12
CA GLN A 23 -56.79 5.36 28.94
C GLN A 23 -55.63 6.28 29.34
N LYS A 24 -55.73 7.03 30.41
CA LYS A 24 -54.67 7.90 30.94
C LYS A 24 -53.45 7.08 31.39
N TYR A 25 -53.66 5.91 32.03
CA TYR A 25 -52.59 5.01 32.42
C TYR A 25 -51.93 4.36 31.20
N ALA A 26 -52.69 3.94 30.20
CA ALA A 26 -52.16 3.37 28.95
C ALA A 26 -51.31 4.41 28.20
N LEU A 27 -51.77 5.66 28.09
CA LEU A 27 -51.04 6.75 27.44
C LEU A 27 -49.73 7.09 28.19
N LYS A 28 -49.77 7.08 29.53
CA LYS A 28 -48.57 7.31 30.34
C LYS A 28 -47.54 6.18 30.16
N ARG A 29 -47.96 4.94 30.15
CA ARG A 29 -47.10 3.78 29.86
C ARG A 29 -46.49 3.83 28.45
N TYR A 30 -47.29 4.22 27.45
CA TYR A 30 -46.81 4.39 26.08
C TYR A 30 -45.73 5.47 26.00
N LYS A 31 -45.95 6.65 26.60
CA LYS A 31 -44.96 7.74 26.63
C LYS A 31 -43.66 7.32 27.31
N ILE A 32 -43.74 6.62 28.44
CA ILE A 32 -42.55 6.10 29.14
C ILE A 32 -41.80 5.11 28.26
N LYS A 33 -42.49 4.20 27.56
CA LYS A 33 -41.86 3.23 26.65
C LYS A 33 -41.17 3.91 25.48
N GLN A 34 -41.80 4.94 24.89
CA GLN A 34 -41.20 5.74 23.82
C GLN A 34 -39.96 6.50 24.29
N MET A 35 -40.00 7.10 25.46
CA MET A 35 -38.89 7.81 26.06
C MET A 35 -37.71 6.86 26.34
N PHE A 36 -38.00 5.63 26.81
CA PHE A 36 -36.98 4.63 27.09
C PHE A 36 -36.32 4.13 25.81
N ILE A 37 -37.09 3.85 24.73
CA ILE A 37 -36.59 3.47 23.42
C ILE A 37 -35.71 4.59 22.87
N PHE A 38 -36.14 5.85 22.91
CA PHE A 38 -35.39 6.99 22.41
C PHE A 38 -34.06 7.19 23.17
N THR A 39 -34.04 6.97 24.47
CA THR A 39 -32.82 7.04 25.28
C THR A 39 -31.85 5.93 24.94
N LEU A 40 -32.33 4.69 24.80
CA LEU A 40 -31.49 3.55 24.38
C LEU A 40 -30.90 3.75 22.99
N THR A 41 -31.69 4.29 22.07
CA THR A 41 -31.19 4.58 20.70
C THR A 41 -30.07 5.63 20.73
N LYS A 42 -30.22 6.69 21.52
CA LYS A 42 -29.15 7.68 21.69
C LYS A 42 -27.90 7.10 22.31
N ILE A 43 -28.01 6.27 23.32
CA ILE A 43 -26.87 5.58 23.94
C ILE A 43 -26.16 4.69 22.93
N ALA A 44 -26.90 3.92 22.14
CA ALA A 44 -26.33 3.05 21.11
C ALA A 44 -25.60 3.83 20.01
N ILE A 45 -26.12 4.98 19.59
CA ILE A 45 -25.45 5.88 18.63
C ILE A 45 -24.18 6.46 19.22
N CYS A 46 -24.22 6.98 20.45
CA CYS A 46 -23.03 7.50 21.14
C CYS A 46 -21.95 6.43 21.30
N TYR A 47 -22.34 5.18 21.61
CA TYR A 47 -21.41 4.07 21.75
C TYR A 47 -20.75 3.71 20.41
N LYS A 48 -21.50 3.70 19.31
CA LYS A 48 -20.95 3.49 17.95
C LYS A 48 -19.97 4.59 17.57
N ILE A 49 -20.30 5.84 17.82
CA ILE A 49 -19.41 6.98 17.55
C ILE A 49 -18.13 6.88 18.39
N LEU A 50 -18.26 6.55 19.69
CA LEU A 50 -17.12 6.41 20.59
C LEU A 50 -16.18 5.28 20.14
N ILE A 51 -16.73 4.11 19.73
CA ILE A 51 -15.93 3.00 19.19
C ILE A 51 -15.22 3.42 17.90
N SER A 52 -15.90 4.13 17.00
CA SER A 52 -15.29 4.61 15.75
C SER A 52 -14.12 5.56 16.03
N VAL A 53 -14.31 6.53 16.94
CA VAL A 53 -13.25 7.49 17.31
C VAL A 53 -12.07 6.79 18.03
N ILE A 54 -12.34 5.81 18.89
CA ILE A 54 -11.30 5.02 19.55
C ILE A 54 -10.54 4.18 18.52
N PHE A 55 -11.26 3.55 17.61
CA PHE A 55 -10.64 2.74 16.54
C PHE A 55 -9.77 3.61 15.62
N GLU A 56 -10.24 4.79 15.19
CA GLU A 56 -9.42 5.73 14.41
C GLU A 56 -8.19 6.19 15.19
N ARG A 57 -8.30 6.49 16.49
CA ARG A 57 -7.13 6.83 17.30
C ARG A 57 -6.15 5.68 17.47
N ILE A 58 -6.61 4.45 17.62
CA ILE A 58 -5.74 3.27 17.71
C ILE A 58 -5.01 3.05 16.38
N VAL A 59 -5.67 3.20 15.24
CA VAL A 59 -5.06 3.07 13.91
C VAL A 59 -4.02 4.17 13.68
N VAL A 60 -4.28 5.40 14.13
CA VAL A 60 -3.34 6.53 14.01
C VAL A 60 -2.11 6.38 14.93
N THR A 61 -2.23 5.63 16.04
CA THR A 61 -1.10 5.39 16.97
C THR A 61 -0.25 4.17 16.61
N MET A 62 -0.68 3.31 15.69
CA MET A 62 0.17 2.23 15.17
C MET A 62 1.22 2.83 14.22
N GLY A 63 2.47 2.85 14.66
CA GLY A 63 3.59 3.30 13.84
C GLY A 63 3.74 2.44 12.58
N LEU A 64 4.15 3.05 11.46
CA LEU A 64 4.44 2.34 10.23
C LEU A 64 5.63 1.39 10.41
N THR A 65 5.56 0.21 9.82
CA THR A 65 6.70 -0.69 9.65
C THR A 65 7.79 -0.04 8.80
N LEU A 66 9.01 -0.59 8.80
CA LEU A 66 10.08 -0.09 7.94
C LEU A 66 9.68 -0.12 6.45
N THR A 67 9.08 -1.21 6.00
CA THR A 67 8.60 -1.37 4.62
C THR A 67 7.56 -0.29 4.26
N GLU A 68 6.55 -0.08 5.10
CA GLU A 68 5.53 0.94 4.88
C GLU A 68 6.11 2.36 4.84
N LYS A 69 7.13 2.65 5.68
CA LYS A 69 7.82 3.94 5.65
C LYS A 69 8.54 4.18 4.34
N ILE A 70 9.25 3.15 3.83
CA ILE A 70 9.99 3.26 2.57
C ILE A 70 9.01 3.39 1.40
N LEU A 71 7.98 2.53 1.32
CA LEU A 71 6.97 2.61 0.26
C LEU A 71 6.28 3.97 0.23
N LYS A 72 5.86 4.47 1.39
CA LYS A 72 5.21 5.78 1.50
C LYS A 72 6.12 6.94 1.07
N ALA A 73 7.42 6.85 1.35
CA ALA A 73 8.40 7.85 0.94
C ALA A 73 8.67 7.84 -0.58
N HIS A 74 8.38 6.73 -1.26
CA HIS A 74 8.59 6.55 -2.70
C HIS A 74 7.29 6.53 -3.51
N LEU A 75 6.14 6.70 -2.87
CA LEU A 75 4.83 6.72 -3.52
C LEU A 75 4.76 7.88 -4.53
N VAL A 76 4.44 7.57 -5.78
CA VAL A 76 4.27 8.54 -6.87
C VAL A 76 2.91 8.45 -7.55
N ASP A 77 2.19 7.33 -7.39
CA ASP A 77 0.86 7.11 -7.93
C ASP A 77 0.04 6.21 -7.02
N GLY A 78 -1.29 6.39 -7.01
CA GLY A 78 -2.21 5.65 -6.17
C GLY A 78 -2.31 6.15 -4.72
N GLU A 79 -3.08 5.44 -3.90
CA GLU A 79 -3.26 5.74 -2.48
C GLU A 79 -2.62 4.63 -1.63
N PHE A 80 -1.91 5.02 -0.57
CA PHE A 80 -1.24 4.07 0.33
C PHE A 80 -2.26 3.32 1.21
N VAL A 81 -3.04 2.43 0.58
CA VAL A 81 -4.06 1.59 1.21
C VAL A 81 -3.73 0.13 0.97
N LYS A 82 -3.70 -0.68 2.02
CA LYS A 82 -3.38 -2.11 1.93
C LYS A 82 -4.33 -2.84 0.97
N GLY A 83 -3.74 -3.55 -0.01
CA GLY A 83 -4.45 -4.32 -1.02
C GLY A 83 -4.85 -3.52 -2.26
N GLN A 84 -4.43 -2.27 -2.38
CA GLN A 84 -4.54 -1.47 -3.60
C GLN A 84 -3.18 -1.39 -4.29
N GLU A 85 -3.19 -1.38 -5.61
CA GLU A 85 -2.01 -1.17 -6.44
C GLU A 85 -1.50 0.26 -6.26
N ILE A 86 -0.17 0.40 -6.10
CA ILE A 86 0.51 1.68 -5.99
C ILE A 86 1.73 1.74 -6.89
N GLY A 87 2.01 2.91 -7.45
CA GLY A 87 3.24 3.20 -8.19
C GLY A 87 4.31 3.80 -7.27
N ILE A 88 5.48 3.20 -7.26
CA ILE A 88 6.62 3.67 -6.49
C ILE A 88 7.77 4.12 -7.40
N ARG A 89 8.49 5.17 -6.97
CA ARG A 89 9.73 5.59 -7.59
C ARG A 89 10.85 4.62 -7.24
N ILE A 90 11.68 4.32 -8.23
CA ILE A 90 12.89 3.51 -8.06
C ILE A 90 14.13 4.42 -8.00
N ASP A 91 14.92 4.29 -6.93
CA ASP A 91 16.16 5.08 -6.76
C ASP A 91 17.35 4.44 -7.48
N GLN A 92 17.46 3.12 -7.46
CA GLN A 92 18.61 2.41 -8.00
C GLN A 92 18.21 1.24 -8.90
N THR A 93 19.01 0.98 -9.93
CA THR A 93 18.82 -0.22 -10.76
C THR A 93 20.12 -1.05 -10.84
N LEU A 94 19.92 -2.37 -10.95
CA LEU A 94 20.98 -3.35 -11.09
C LEU A 94 20.72 -4.20 -12.33
N THR A 95 21.70 -4.35 -13.20
CA THR A 95 21.69 -5.34 -14.29
C THR A 95 22.98 -6.15 -14.24
N GLN A 96 22.94 -7.35 -14.75
CA GLN A 96 24.13 -8.19 -14.95
C GLN A 96 24.20 -8.67 -16.41
N ASP A 97 25.32 -9.23 -16.84
CA ASP A 97 25.59 -9.49 -18.25
C ASP A 97 24.73 -10.58 -18.91
N ALA A 98 24.14 -11.50 -18.13
CA ALA A 98 23.27 -12.52 -18.72
C ALA A 98 21.86 -12.00 -19.06
N THR A 99 21.38 -10.93 -18.41
CA THR A 99 20.05 -10.34 -18.61
C THR A 99 20.09 -8.88 -19.06
N GLY A 100 21.20 -8.20 -18.88
CA GLY A 100 21.34 -6.76 -19.08
C GLY A 100 21.24 -6.35 -20.55
N THR A 101 21.73 -7.14 -21.48
CA THR A 101 21.63 -6.83 -22.92
C THR A 101 20.20 -6.59 -23.35
N MET A 102 19.26 -7.45 -22.93
CA MET A 102 17.84 -7.28 -23.25
C MET A 102 17.27 -6.00 -22.60
N ALA A 103 17.51 -5.78 -21.30
CA ALA A 103 17.06 -4.59 -20.59
C ALA A 103 17.57 -3.30 -21.26
N TYR A 104 18.79 -3.29 -21.77
CA TYR A 104 19.34 -2.12 -22.43
C TYR A 104 18.82 -1.90 -23.85
N LEU A 105 18.51 -2.95 -24.57
CA LEU A 105 17.81 -2.84 -25.86
C LEU A 105 16.42 -2.23 -25.68
N GLU A 106 15.69 -2.67 -24.65
CA GLU A 106 14.38 -2.11 -24.28
C GLU A 106 14.52 -0.65 -23.85
N TYR A 107 15.53 -0.31 -23.04
CA TYR A 107 15.82 1.05 -22.63
C TYR A 107 16.13 1.97 -23.83
N GLU A 108 16.99 1.53 -24.76
CA GLU A 108 17.30 2.30 -25.96
C GLU A 108 16.08 2.52 -26.86
N ALA A 109 15.19 1.51 -26.96
CA ALA A 109 13.94 1.62 -27.70
C ALA A 109 13.00 2.71 -27.17
N MET A 110 13.08 3.04 -25.86
CA MET A 110 12.33 4.13 -25.25
C MET A 110 12.84 5.52 -25.65
N GLY A 111 14.04 5.64 -26.22
CA GLY A 111 14.60 6.91 -26.68
C GLY A 111 15.03 7.89 -25.57
N VAL A 112 15.15 7.41 -24.32
CA VAL A 112 15.55 8.25 -23.18
C VAL A 112 17.06 8.50 -23.23
N PRO A 113 17.55 9.75 -23.27
CA PRO A 113 18.96 10.05 -23.52
C PRO A 113 19.88 9.68 -22.35
N ARG A 114 19.39 9.74 -21.10
CA ARG A 114 20.15 9.39 -19.88
C ARG A 114 19.24 8.78 -18.84
N VAL A 115 19.80 7.90 -18.02
CA VAL A 115 19.05 7.33 -16.86
C VAL A 115 18.63 8.45 -15.90
N ARG A 116 17.44 8.26 -15.30
CA ARG A 116 16.81 9.22 -14.37
C ARG A 116 16.83 8.75 -12.92
N THR A 117 17.29 7.53 -12.68
CA THR A 117 17.52 7.00 -11.33
C THR A 117 18.71 7.69 -10.66
N GLU A 118 18.77 7.64 -9.35
CA GLU A 118 19.94 8.15 -8.61
C GLU A 118 21.22 7.38 -8.99
N LYS A 119 21.08 6.05 -9.17
CA LYS A 119 22.16 5.17 -9.62
C LYS A 119 21.61 4.03 -10.43
N SER A 120 22.17 3.83 -11.61
CA SER A 120 22.00 2.60 -12.40
C SER A 120 23.38 1.95 -12.55
N VAL A 121 23.49 0.67 -12.24
CA VAL A 121 24.79 -0.04 -12.29
C VAL A 121 24.63 -1.30 -13.10
N ALA A 122 25.52 -1.47 -14.08
CA ALA A 122 25.67 -2.69 -14.88
C ALA A 122 26.88 -3.48 -14.42
N TYR A 123 26.72 -4.77 -14.24
CA TYR A 123 27.77 -5.69 -13.79
C TYR A 123 28.09 -6.71 -14.85
N ILE A 124 29.37 -7.09 -14.93
CA ILE A 124 29.83 -8.22 -15.70
C ILE A 124 30.33 -9.26 -14.69
N ASP A 125 29.52 -10.22 -14.34
CA ASP A 125 29.84 -11.19 -13.29
C ASP A 125 29.33 -12.61 -13.56
N HIS A 126 28.29 -12.80 -14.37
CA HIS A 126 27.74 -14.12 -14.69
C HIS A 126 28.55 -14.86 -15.76
N ASN A 127 28.99 -14.14 -16.79
CA ASN A 127 29.82 -14.69 -17.89
C ASN A 127 31.23 -14.10 -17.89
N THR A 128 31.82 -13.94 -16.70
CA THR A 128 33.19 -13.44 -16.56
C THR A 128 34.18 -14.29 -17.35
N LEU A 129 34.05 -15.62 -17.30
CA LEU A 129 34.70 -16.54 -18.21
C LEU A 129 33.81 -16.68 -19.45
N GLN A 130 34.17 -16.00 -20.51
CA GLN A 130 33.42 -15.98 -21.76
C GLN A 130 33.51 -17.33 -22.48
N SER A 131 32.36 -17.84 -22.94
CA SER A 131 32.26 -19.06 -23.73
C SER A 131 31.77 -18.68 -25.13
N GLY A 132 32.70 -18.42 -26.02
CA GLY A 132 32.41 -17.93 -27.38
C GLY A 132 32.45 -16.40 -27.48
N PHE A 133 32.13 -15.87 -28.65
CA PHE A 133 32.18 -14.45 -28.94
C PHE A 133 30.92 -13.70 -28.45
N GLU A 134 29.82 -14.39 -28.25
CA GLU A 134 28.52 -13.81 -27.88
C GLU A 134 28.62 -13.07 -26.53
N ASN A 135 29.25 -13.68 -25.55
CA ASN A 135 29.45 -13.03 -24.25
C ASN A 135 30.37 -11.80 -24.35
N ALA A 136 31.40 -11.87 -25.23
CA ALA A 136 32.28 -10.74 -25.47
C ALA A 136 31.54 -9.55 -26.13
N ASP A 137 30.63 -9.84 -27.04
CA ASP A 137 29.79 -8.83 -27.69
C ASP A 137 28.80 -8.22 -26.71
N ASP A 138 28.15 -9.02 -25.84
CA ASP A 138 27.33 -8.52 -24.75
C ASP A 138 28.09 -7.55 -23.83
N HIS A 139 29.29 -7.92 -23.40
CA HIS A 139 30.14 -7.08 -22.56
C HIS A 139 30.50 -5.75 -23.23
N ARG A 140 30.80 -5.77 -24.52
CA ARG A 140 31.11 -4.57 -25.31
C ARG A 140 29.85 -3.69 -25.47
N PHE A 141 28.73 -4.29 -25.79
CA PHE A 141 27.46 -3.60 -25.94
C PHE A 141 27.07 -2.91 -24.63
N ILE A 142 27.01 -3.65 -23.52
CA ILE A 142 26.69 -3.12 -22.20
C ILE A 142 27.63 -1.96 -21.83
N GLY A 143 28.94 -2.13 -22.02
CA GLY A 143 29.91 -1.07 -21.75
C GLY A 143 29.67 0.19 -22.58
N SER A 144 29.27 0.04 -23.87
CA SER A 144 28.96 1.17 -24.75
C SER A 144 27.69 1.91 -24.31
N VAL A 145 26.64 1.17 -23.96
CA VAL A 145 25.36 1.72 -23.44
C VAL A 145 25.57 2.45 -22.12
N CYS A 146 26.36 1.87 -21.22
CA CYS A 146 26.70 2.51 -19.95
C CYS A 146 27.35 3.87 -20.16
N LYS A 147 28.33 3.96 -21.05
CA LYS A 147 29.01 5.20 -21.40
C LYS A 147 28.05 6.22 -22.01
N LYS A 148 27.19 5.79 -22.91
CA LYS A 148 26.21 6.66 -23.62
C LYS A 148 25.18 7.26 -22.65
N HIS A 149 24.63 6.45 -21.75
CA HIS A 149 23.47 6.81 -20.93
C HIS A 149 23.81 7.21 -19.48
N GLY A 150 25.09 7.17 -19.09
CA GLY A 150 25.54 7.57 -17.75
C GLY A 150 25.29 6.53 -16.66
N ILE A 151 25.41 5.25 -17.03
CA ILE A 151 25.28 4.10 -16.16
C ILE A 151 26.68 3.72 -15.63
N TYR A 152 26.78 3.37 -14.36
CA TYR A 152 28.02 2.84 -13.78
C TYR A 152 28.30 1.45 -14.35
N PHE A 153 29.52 1.22 -14.79
CA PHE A 153 29.94 -0.04 -15.38
C PHE A 153 30.94 -0.77 -14.50
N SER A 154 30.53 -1.87 -13.91
CA SER A 154 31.37 -2.77 -13.12
C SER A 154 31.95 -3.84 -14.04
N ARG A 155 33.26 -3.74 -14.31
CA ARG A 155 33.99 -4.61 -15.25
C ARG A 155 34.11 -6.05 -14.75
N PRO A 156 34.40 -7.01 -15.66
CA PRO A 156 34.72 -8.39 -15.28
C PRO A 156 35.81 -8.44 -14.21
N GLY A 157 35.64 -9.33 -13.24
CA GLY A 157 36.61 -9.54 -12.15
C GLY A 157 36.44 -8.59 -10.95
N ASN A 158 35.51 -7.65 -10.98
CA ASN A 158 35.25 -6.75 -9.84
C ASN A 158 34.48 -7.42 -8.70
N GLY A 159 33.78 -8.52 -8.97
CA GLY A 159 33.02 -9.31 -7.99
C GLY A 159 31.58 -9.52 -8.39
N ILE A 160 30.85 -10.30 -7.58
CA ILE A 160 29.45 -10.65 -7.76
C ILE A 160 28.57 -9.39 -7.62
N CYS A 161 27.67 -9.17 -8.57
CA CYS A 161 26.85 -7.95 -8.66
C CYS A 161 26.16 -7.58 -7.35
N HIS A 162 25.51 -8.54 -6.68
CA HIS A 162 24.78 -8.28 -5.44
C HIS A 162 25.70 -7.86 -4.30
N GLN A 163 26.83 -8.55 -4.14
CA GLN A 163 27.80 -8.23 -3.09
C GLN A 163 28.42 -6.85 -3.32
N VAL A 164 28.87 -6.59 -4.56
CA VAL A 164 29.46 -5.28 -4.91
C VAL A 164 28.43 -4.16 -4.76
N HIS A 165 27.16 -4.41 -5.11
CA HIS A 165 26.10 -3.42 -4.97
C HIS A 165 25.84 -3.08 -3.50
N LEU A 166 25.72 -4.09 -2.62
CA LEU A 166 25.54 -3.88 -1.18
C LEU A 166 26.70 -3.08 -0.57
N GLU A 167 27.94 -3.39 -0.93
CA GLU A 167 29.13 -2.77 -0.36
C GLU A 167 29.38 -1.34 -0.85
N ARG A 168 28.99 -1.03 -2.09
CA ARG A 168 29.41 0.21 -2.75
C ARG A 168 28.28 1.19 -3.01
N PHE A 169 27.07 0.72 -3.23
CA PHE A 169 25.92 1.52 -3.70
C PHE A 169 24.69 1.40 -2.84
N GLY A 170 24.52 0.30 -2.10
CA GLY A 170 23.36 0.06 -1.28
C GLY A 170 23.21 1.10 -0.17
N ILE A 171 22.01 1.64 -0.02
CA ILE A 171 21.68 2.66 0.99
C ILE A 171 20.38 2.23 1.68
N PRO A 172 20.36 2.05 3.01
CA PRO A 172 19.14 1.77 3.76
C PRO A 172 18.02 2.77 3.45
N GLY A 173 16.80 2.28 3.29
CA GLY A 173 15.65 3.13 3.01
C GLY A 173 15.45 3.49 1.53
N LYS A 174 16.33 3.07 0.63
CA LYS A 174 16.19 3.26 -0.82
C LYS A 174 15.48 2.08 -1.49
N THR A 175 15.00 2.33 -2.70
CA THR A 175 14.41 1.31 -3.58
C THR A 175 15.42 0.87 -4.63
N LEU A 176 15.47 -0.44 -4.90
CA LEU A 176 16.31 -1.07 -5.89
C LEU A 176 15.47 -2.03 -6.75
N ILE A 177 15.58 -1.94 -8.07
CA ILE A 177 15.04 -2.94 -8.98
C ILE A 177 16.18 -3.53 -9.81
N GLY A 178 16.18 -4.84 -10.03
CA GLY A 178 17.23 -5.49 -10.81
C GLY A 178 16.69 -6.57 -11.74
N SER A 179 17.36 -6.76 -12.87
CA SER A 179 17.05 -7.83 -13.84
C SER A 179 17.58 -9.20 -13.39
N ASP A 180 17.72 -9.41 -12.10
CA ASP A 180 18.21 -10.64 -11.50
C ASP A 180 17.35 -11.04 -10.29
N SER A 181 17.07 -12.35 -10.17
CA SER A 181 16.22 -12.92 -9.11
C SER A 181 16.79 -12.78 -7.70
N HIS A 182 18.08 -12.56 -7.53
CA HIS A 182 18.74 -12.35 -6.24
C HIS A 182 18.86 -10.87 -5.84
N THR A 183 18.31 -9.94 -6.62
CA THR A 183 18.21 -8.51 -6.26
C THR A 183 17.64 -8.28 -4.85
N PRO A 184 16.67 -9.08 -4.34
CA PRO A 184 16.15 -8.96 -2.97
C PRO A 184 17.19 -9.07 -1.86
N THR A 185 18.42 -9.54 -2.11
CA THR A 185 19.55 -9.48 -1.16
C THR A 185 19.76 -8.07 -0.61
N GLY A 186 19.42 -7.02 -1.36
CA GLY A 186 19.44 -5.62 -0.90
C GLY A 186 18.57 -5.35 0.33
N GLY A 187 17.57 -6.20 0.58
CA GLY A 187 16.77 -6.16 1.80
C GLY A 187 17.58 -6.38 3.08
N GLY A 188 18.71 -7.11 2.98
CA GLY A 188 19.60 -7.37 4.12
C GLY A 188 20.21 -6.10 4.76
N ILE A 189 20.28 -4.99 4.02
CA ILE A 189 20.72 -3.69 4.52
C ILE A 189 19.57 -2.68 4.66
N GLY A 190 18.31 -3.13 4.59
CA GLY A 190 17.16 -2.27 4.77
C GLY A 190 16.72 -1.48 3.53
N MET A 191 17.01 -1.97 2.33
CA MET A 191 16.42 -1.48 1.08
C MET A 191 15.10 -2.21 0.78
N ILE A 192 14.21 -1.61 -0.03
CA ILE A 192 13.22 -2.36 -0.79
C ILE A 192 13.87 -2.73 -2.12
N ALA A 193 14.25 -4.00 -2.24
CA ALA A 193 14.96 -4.52 -3.40
C ALA A 193 14.12 -5.61 -4.08
N ILE A 194 13.91 -5.49 -5.38
CA ILE A 194 12.98 -6.29 -6.17
C ILE A 194 13.68 -6.82 -7.42
N GLY A 195 13.56 -8.15 -7.66
CA GLY A 195 13.91 -8.75 -8.93
C GLY A 195 12.74 -8.62 -9.91
N ALA A 196 12.98 -8.12 -11.11
CA ALA A 196 11.94 -7.88 -12.12
C ALA A 196 12.44 -8.18 -13.53
N GLY A 197 11.56 -8.15 -14.52
CA GLY A 197 11.92 -8.31 -15.93
C GLY A 197 12.73 -7.14 -16.46
N GLY A 198 13.44 -7.38 -17.60
CA GLY A 198 14.25 -6.35 -18.24
C GLY A 198 13.48 -5.09 -18.57
N LEU A 199 12.25 -5.23 -19.05
CA LEU A 199 11.37 -4.10 -19.38
C LEU A 199 11.07 -3.21 -18.15
N ASP A 200 10.74 -3.80 -17.00
CA ASP A 200 10.48 -3.05 -15.78
C ASP A 200 11.72 -2.27 -15.32
N VAL A 201 12.90 -2.92 -15.42
CA VAL A 201 14.17 -2.27 -15.12
C VAL A 201 14.45 -1.12 -16.09
N ALA A 202 14.18 -1.29 -17.37
CA ALA A 202 14.32 -0.27 -18.40
C ALA A 202 13.39 0.93 -18.12
N VAL A 203 12.12 0.67 -17.81
CA VAL A 203 11.14 1.71 -17.46
C VAL A 203 11.58 2.48 -16.21
N ALA A 204 12.05 1.78 -15.18
CA ALA A 204 12.58 2.41 -13.95
C ALA A 204 13.82 3.27 -14.26
N MET A 205 14.77 2.80 -15.09
CA MET A 205 15.91 3.61 -15.55
C MET A 205 15.46 4.88 -16.27
N GLY A 206 14.38 4.80 -17.04
CA GLY A 206 13.73 5.95 -17.71
C GLY A 206 13.00 6.92 -16.78
N GLY A 207 12.88 6.59 -15.49
CA GLY A 207 12.16 7.37 -14.48
C GLY A 207 10.68 7.08 -14.41
N GLY A 208 10.21 5.96 -14.96
CA GLY A 208 8.85 5.46 -14.79
C GLY A 208 8.65 4.87 -13.39
N ALA A 209 7.37 4.82 -12.96
CA ALA A 209 6.98 4.17 -11.72
C ALA A 209 7.01 2.64 -11.87
N TYR A 210 7.31 1.94 -10.78
CA TYR A 210 7.10 0.51 -10.67
C TYR A 210 5.85 0.24 -9.83
N TYR A 211 4.95 -0.60 -10.33
CA TYR A 211 3.67 -0.89 -9.69
C TYR A 211 3.72 -2.18 -8.88
N ILE A 212 3.18 -2.14 -7.68
CA ILE A 212 3.13 -3.23 -6.71
C ILE A 212 1.77 -3.35 -6.04
#